data_4003ffaf4e8b0654ef4230951e9f195c
#
_entry.id   4003ffaf4e8b0654ef4230951e9f195c
#
_cell.length_a   1.000
_cell.length_b   1.000
_cell.length_c   1.000
_cell.angle_alpha   90.00
_cell.angle_beta   90.00
_cell.angle_gamma   90.00
#
_symmetry.space_group_name_H-M   'P 1'
#
loop_
_entity.id
_entity.type
_entity.pdbx_description
1 polymer ?
#
loop_
_entity_poly.entity_id
_entity_poly.type
_entity_poly.pdbx_seq_one_letter_code
_entity_poly.pdbx_strand_id
1 'polypeptide(L)'
;MSKTTFVMLKPDALERKLVREIISYFSDRGIFPKLFDLQTATAEKITAHYAEHIEKFGPEFEQKMKAMFEGKSVIPIVLTGTDDVIQDVRSIVGATEPAKAEAGTIRGDLGAGDSYEKANAEHRVVANLIHASDSEEAVRRETEIWLPGYVCE
;
A
#
# COMPACT_ATOMS: atom_id res chain seq x y z
N MET A 1 -17.22 -4.38 -12.78
CA MET A 1 -15.90 -4.91 -12.42
C MET A 1 -14.83 -3.92 -12.81
N SER A 2 -13.88 -3.69 -11.93
CA SER A 2 -12.83 -2.71 -12.18
C SER A 2 -11.66 -3.36 -12.90
N LYS A 3 -11.12 -2.66 -13.91
CA LYS A 3 -9.88 -3.06 -14.60
C LYS A 3 -8.68 -2.30 -14.06
N THR A 4 -8.91 -1.40 -13.12
CA THR A 4 -7.85 -0.64 -12.45
C THR A 4 -7.98 -0.78 -10.95
N THR A 5 -6.85 -0.69 -10.26
CA THR A 5 -6.81 -0.63 -8.82
C THR A 5 -5.70 0.33 -8.38
N PHE A 6 -5.71 0.66 -7.10
CA PHE A 6 -4.72 1.56 -6.52
C PHE A 6 -3.83 0.80 -5.55
N VAL A 7 -2.53 1.03 -5.66
CA VAL A 7 -1.54 0.60 -4.66
C VAL A 7 -0.65 1.78 -4.31
N MET A 8 0.04 1.70 -3.18
CA MET A 8 1.03 2.69 -2.82
C MET A 8 2.23 1.98 -2.21
N LEU A 9 3.40 2.18 -2.83
CA LEU A 9 4.64 1.70 -2.24
C LEU A 9 4.99 2.60 -1.05
N LYS A 10 5.22 1.98 0.08
CA LYS A 10 5.48 2.67 1.35
C LYS A 10 6.94 3.04 1.49
N PRO A 11 7.27 3.93 2.44
CA PRO A 11 8.67 4.36 2.63
C PRO A 11 9.67 3.21 2.83
N ASP A 12 9.28 2.15 3.52
CA ASP A 12 10.16 1.00 3.74
C ASP A 12 10.52 0.28 2.44
N ALA A 13 9.59 0.21 1.48
CA ALA A 13 9.90 -0.38 0.17
C ALA A 13 10.94 0.44 -0.58
N LEU A 14 10.84 1.77 -0.51
CA LEU A 14 11.81 2.66 -1.17
C LEU A 14 13.16 2.63 -0.46
N GLU A 15 13.16 2.69 0.88
CA GLU A 15 14.39 2.65 1.68
C GLU A 15 15.16 1.36 1.46
N ARG A 16 14.45 0.23 1.31
CA ARG A 16 15.06 -1.07 1.05
C ARG A 16 15.33 -1.32 -0.43
N LYS A 17 15.01 -0.36 -1.31
CA LYS A 17 15.26 -0.42 -2.77
C LYS A 17 14.56 -1.61 -3.43
N LEU A 18 13.31 -1.84 -3.06
CA LEU A 18 12.52 -2.98 -3.54
C LEU A 18 11.50 -2.61 -4.64
N VAL A 19 11.52 -1.38 -5.15
CA VAL A 19 10.53 -0.91 -6.14
C VAL A 19 10.46 -1.84 -7.34
N ARG A 20 11.59 -2.16 -7.95
CA ARG A 20 11.65 -3.02 -9.13
C ARG A 20 11.11 -4.42 -8.85
N GLU A 21 11.51 -5.01 -7.73
CA GLU A 21 11.09 -6.34 -7.34
C GLU A 21 9.58 -6.38 -7.12
N ILE A 22 9.02 -5.39 -6.45
CA ILE A 22 7.58 -5.32 -6.19
C ILE A 22 6.80 -5.22 -7.51
N ILE A 23 7.22 -4.31 -8.40
CA ILE A 23 6.56 -4.13 -9.69
C ILE A 23 6.59 -5.42 -10.51
N SER A 24 7.69 -6.18 -10.43
CA SER A 24 7.81 -7.43 -11.18
C SER A 24 6.76 -8.49 -10.78
N TYR A 25 6.34 -8.50 -9.52
CA TYR A 25 5.27 -9.41 -9.08
C TYR A 25 3.97 -9.16 -9.83
N PHE A 26 3.70 -7.90 -10.14
CA PHE A 26 2.51 -7.54 -10.90
C PHE A 26 2.70 -7.78 -12.40
N SER A 27 3.80 -7.30 -12.96
CA SER A 27 4.03 -7.42 -14.40
C SER A 27 4.14 -8.88 -14.87
N ASP A 28 4.69 -9.77 -14.04
CA ASP A 28 4.75 -11.20 -14.34
C ASP A 28 3.36 -11.83 -14.44
N ARG A 29 2.35 -11.18 -13.92
CA ARG A 29 0.95 -11.64 -13.97
C ARG A 29 0.06 -10.77 -14.87
N GLY A 30 0.67 -9.96 -15.72
CA GLY A 30 -0.07 -9.14 -16.69
C GLY A 30 -0.73 -7.91 -16.09
N ILE A 31 -0.28 -7.45 -14.94
CA ILE A 31 -0.79 -6.25 -14.27
C ILE A 31 0.30 -5.19 -14.30
N PHE A 32 -0.02 -4.02 -14.88
CA PHE A 32 0.99 -3.02 -15.18
C PHE A 32 0.63 -1.64 -14.63
N PRO A 33 1.64 -0.83 -14.25
CA PRO A 33 1.41 0.56 -13.87
C PRO A 33 0.86 1.37 -15.05
N LYS A 34 -0.24 2.10 -14.81
CA LYS A 34 -0.83 3.01 -15.78
C LYS A 34 -0.49 4.46 -15.46
N LEU A 35 -0.45 4.80 -14.18
CA LEU A 35 -0.08 6.13 -13.69
C LEU A 35 0.62 5.96 -12.36
N PHE A 36 1.68 6.72 -12.13
CA PHE A 36 2.37 6.74 -10.84
C PHE A 36 3.10 8.06 -10.65
N ASP A 37 3.45 8.35 -9.41
CA ASP A 37 4.18 9.55 -9.06
C ASP A 37 5.00 9.31 -7.79
N LEU A 38 6.21 9.85 -7.77
CA LEU A 38 7.01 9.84 -6.55
C LEU A 38 6.64 11.07 -5.74
N GLN A 39 6.15 10.87 -4.54
CA GLN A 39 5.67 11.96 -3.67
C GLN A 39 6.30 11.89 -2.29
N THR A 40 6.34 13.03 -1.63
CA THR A 40 6.61 13.09 -0.19
C THR A 40 5.25 13.06 0.51
N ALA A 41 5.08 12.10 1.42
CA ALA A 41 3.81 11.95 2.14
C ALA A 41 3.63 13.10 3.14
N THR A 42 2.46 13.73 3.11
CA THR A 42 2.10 14.79 4.06
C THR A 42 1.18 14.23 5.14
N ALA A 43 1.19 14.85 6.31
CA ALA A 43 0.27 14.47 7.39
C ALA A 43 -1.19 14.51 6.93
N GLU A 44 -1.55 15.51 6.13
CA GLU A 44 -2.90 15.66 5.60
C GLU A 44 -3.32 14.47 4.75
N LYS A 45 -2.49 14.05 3.81
CA LYS A 45 -2.79 12.91 2.93
C LYS A 45 -2.83 11.60 3.71
N ILE A 46 -1.93 11.42 4.66
CA ILE A 46 -1.90 10.22 5.51
C ILE A 46 -3.17 10.12 6.32
N THR A 47 -3.58 11.22 6.94
CA THR A 47 -4.81 11.29 7.74
C THR A 47 -6.04 10.97 6.88
N ALA A 48 -6.11 11.52 5.69
CA ALA A 48 -7.23 11.25 4.76
C ALA A 48 -7.25 9.79 4.31
N HIS A 49 -6.08 9.23 3.97
CA HIS A 49 -5.97 7.85 3.48
C HIS A 49 -6.40 6.83 4.54
N TYR A 50 -5.98 7.03 5.78
CA TYR A 50 -6.25 6.12 6.88
C TYR A 50 -7.36 6.58 7.81
N ALA A 51 -8.23 7.48 7.35
CA ALA A 51 -9.26 8.11 8.19
C ALA A 51 -10.11 7.10 8.96
N GLU A 52 -10.58 6.03 8.31
CA GLU A 52 -11.39 5.01 8.96
C GLU A 52 -10.62 4.24 10.03
N HIS A 53 -9.36 3.94 9.77
CA HIS A 53 -8.49 3.25 10.72
C HIS A 53 -8.17 4.16 11.92
N ILE A 54 -7.93 5.44 11.67
CA ILE A 54 -7.67 6.41 12.73
C ILE A 54 -8.90 6.57 13.63
N GLU A 55 -10.09 6.65 13.04
CA GLU A 55 -11.33 6.71 13.79
C GLU A 55 -11.51 5.48 14.68
N LYS A 56 -11.21 4.31 14.14
CA LYS A 56 -11.36 3.03 14.85
C LYS A 56 -10.31 2.83 15.96
N PHE A 57 -9.05 3.18 15.69
CA PHE A 57 -7.92 2.85 16.56
C PHE A 57 -7.40 4.02 17.39
N GLY A 58 -7.80 5.26 17.07
CA GLY A 58 -7.55 6.44 17.90
C GLY A 58 -6.24 7.17 17.67
N PRO A 59 -5.96 8.17 18.56
CA PRO A 59 -4.82 9.09 18.36
C PRO A 59 -3.44 8.43 18.39
N GLU A 60 -3.25 7.38 19.17
CA GLU A 60 -1.97 6.68 19.23
C GLU A 60 -1.64 6.03 17.89
N PHE A 61 -2.63 5.40 17.25
CA PHE A 61 -2.48 4.83 15.92
C PHE A 61 -2.16 5.92 14.90
N GLU A 62 -2.85 7.06 14.96
CA GLU A 62 -2.60 8.20 14.08
C GLU A 62 -1.15 8.68 14.18
N GLN A 63 -0.62 8.81 15.40
CA GLN A 63 0.77 9.22 15.62
C GLN A 63 1.76 8.22 15.02
N LYS A 64 1.49 6.94 15.20
CA LYS A 64 2.34 5.88 14.63
C LYS A 64 2.33 5.90 13.11
N MET A 65 1.16 6.13 12.51
CA MET A 65 1.05 6.24 11.05
C MET A 65 1.80 7.46 10.53
N LYS A 66 1.67 8.61 11.19
CA LYS A 66 2.42 9.80 10.82
C LYS A 66 3.93 9.57 10.95
N ALA A 67 4.36 8.90 12.02
CA ALA A 67 5.78 8.59 12.20
C ALA A 67 6.33 7.71 11.08
N MET A 68 5.53 6.79 10.55
CA MET A 68 5.95 5.91 9.46
C MET A 68 6.06 6.66 8.13
N PHE A 69 5.17 7.60 7.86
CA PHE A 69 5.01 8.18 6.53
C PHE A 69 5.42 9.65 6.39
N GLU A 70 5.14 10.48 7.38
CA GLU A 70 5.25 11.92 7.24
C GLU A 70 6.65 12.38 6.86
N GLY A 71 6.75 13.13 5.77
CA GLY A 71 8.01 13.63 5.27
C GLY A 71 8.85 12.60 4.52
N LYS A 72 8.33 11.37 4.36
CA LYS A 72 9.02 10.30 3.66
C LYS A 72 8.43 10.08 2.28
N SER A 73 9.22 9.46 1.40
CA SER A 73 8.79 9.21 0.03
C SER A 73 7.87 8.01 -0.08
N VAL A 74 6.85 8.15 -0.92
CA VAL A 74 5.92 7.07 -1.29
C VAL A 74 5.72 7.10 -2.80
N ILE A 75 5.25 6.00 -3.37
CA ILE A 75 4.88 5.95 -4.79
C ILE A 75 3.46 5.43 -4.92
N PRO A 76 2.47 6.33 -5.05
CA PRO A 76 1.11 5.91 -5.41
C PRO A 76 1.07 5.49 -6.87
N ILE A 77 0.35 4.39 -7.16
CA ILE A 77 0.32 3.78 -8.50
C ILE A 77 -1.10 3.33 -8.81
N VAL A 78 -1.58 3.67 -10.00
CA VAL A 78 -2.77 3.04 -10.57
C VAL A 78 -2.28 1.88 -11.42
N LEU A 79 -2.72 0.67 -11.08
CA LEU A 79 -2.41 -0.54 -11.83
C LEU A 79 -3.58 -0.92 -12.72
N THR A 80 -3.31 -1.42 -13.90
CA THR A 80 -4.33 -1.93 -14.81
C THR A 80 -4.13 -3.43 -15.04
N GLY A 81 -5.23 -4.16 -15.12
CA GLY A 81 -5.21 -5.60 -15.29
C GLY A 81 -6.54 -6.12 -15.82
N THR A 82 -6.88 -7.34 -15.46
CA THR A 82 -8.13 -7.98 -15.83
C THR A 82 -9.31 -7.54 -14.96
N ASP A 83 -10.49 -8.11 -15.19
CA ASP A 83 -11.73 -7.70 -14.50
C ASP A 83 -11.69 -7.83 -12.98
N ASP A 84 -10.89 -8.76 -12.45
CA ASP A 84 -10.77 -8.99 -11.01
C ASP A 84 -9.48 -8.39 -10.42
N VAL A 85 -8.96 -7.32 -11.02
CA VAL A 85 -7.65 -6.77 -10.67
C VAL A 85 -7.53 -6.39 -9.19
N ILE A 86 -8.59 -5.91 -8.57
CA ILE A 86 -8.56 -5.55 -7.13
C ILE A 86 -8.20 -6.77 -6.31
N GLN A 87 -8.89 -7.88 -6.50
CA GLN A 87 -8.64 -9.11 -5.74
C GLN A 87 -7.32 -9.77 -6.15
N ASP A 88 -6.99 -9.75 -7.42
CA ASP A 88 -5.73 -10.30 -7.92
C ASP A 88 -4.53 -9.58 -7.28
N VAL A 89 -4.57 -8.25 -7.23
CA VAL A 89 -3.50 -7.47 -6.61
C VAL A 89 -3.40 -7.77 -5.12
N ARG A 90 -4.51 -7.84 -4.41
CA ARG A 90 -4.48 -8.17 -2.98
C ARG A 90 -3.91 -9.56 -2.72
N SER A 91 -4.21 -10.52 -3.58
CA SER A 91 -3.65 -11.88 -3.48
C SER A 91 -2.14 -11.90 -3.74
N ILE A 92 -1.68 -11.08 -4.69
CA ILE A 92 -0.24 -10.94 -5.00
C ILE A 92 0.50 -10.26 -3.83
N VAL A 93 -0.12 -9.26 -3.22
CA VAL A 93 0.47 -8.54 -2.08
C VAL A 93 0.58 -9.43 -0.85
N GLY A 94 -0.46 -10.20 -0.54
CA GLY A 94 -0.47 -11.12 0.59
C GLY A 94 -1.03 -10.51 1.89
N ALA A 95 -0.99 -11.31 2.95
CA ALA A 95 -1.54 -10.93 4.26
C ALA A 95 -0.88 -9.67 4.83
N THR A 96 -1.64 -8.93 5.63
CA THR A 96 -1.18 -7.67 6.24
C THR A 96 0.11 -7.82 7.04
N GLU A 97 0.22 -8.90 7.82
CA GLU A 97 1.44 -9.21 8.55
C GLU A 97 2.39 -10.03 7.66
N PRO A 98 3.57 -9.51 7.31
CA PRO A 98 4.54 -10.28 6.53
C PRO A 98 4.87 -11.64 7.14
N ALA A 99 4.94 -11.73 8.46
CA ALA A 99 5.22 -12.99 9.15
C ALA A 99 4.17 -14.08 8.88
N LYS A 100 2.94 -13.69 8.52
CA LYS A 100 1.83 -14.60 8.23
C LYS A 100 1.51 -14.69 6.73
N ALA A 101 2.21 -13.91 5.90
CA ALA A 101 1.98 -13.93 4.47
C ALA A 101 2.62 -15.17 3.84
N GLU A 102 1.95 -15.72 2.86
CA GLU A 102 2.43 -16.95 2.19
C GLU A 102 3.63 -16.66 1.28
N ALA A 103 4.45 -17.67 1.08
CA ALA A 103 5.53 -17.63 0.11
C ALA A 103 4.94 -17.36 -1.29
N GLY A 104 5.65 -16.59 -2.10
CA GLY A 104 5.19 -16.21 -3.43
C GLY A 104 4.41 -14.90 -3.45
N THR A 105 4.06 -14.35 -2.28
CA THR A 105 3.46 -13.02 -2.18
C THR A 105 4.54 -11.98 -1.93
N ILE A 106 4.24 -10.71 -2.24
CA ILE A 106 5.18 -9.62 -2.00
C ILE A 106 5.58 -9.57 -0.53
N ARG A 107 4.60 -9.56 0.36
CA ARG A 107 4.86 -9.45 1.81
C ARG A 107 5.51 -10.70 2.37
N GLY A 108 5.16 -11.88 1.87
CA GLY A 108 5.77 -13.12 2.30
C GLY A 108 7.24 -13.23 1.92
N ASP A 109 7.56 -12.87 0.69
CA ASP A 109 8.92 -12.99 0.17
C ASP A 109 9.83 -11.82 0.59
N LEU A 110 9.29 -10.61 0.60
CA LEU A 110 10.09 -9.39 0.76
C LEU A 110 9.87 -8.67 2.09
N GLY A 111 8.86 -9.04 2.85
CA GLY A 111 8.46 -8.31 4.07
C GLY A 111 9.34 -8.52 5.30
N ALA A 112 10.37 -9.36 5.20
CA ALA A 112 11.34 -9.61 6.27
C ALA A 112 10.71 -10.12 7.59
N GLY A 113 9.54 -10.74 7.50
CA GLY A 113 8.90 -11.37 8.66
C GLY A 113 8.36 -10.40 9.72
N ASP A 114 8.13 -9.14 9.36
CA ASP A 114 7.57 -8.19 10.32
C ASP A 114 6.17 -8.62 10.79
N SER A 115 5.81 -8.23 12.01
CA SER A 115 4.58 -8.67 12.64
C SER A 115 4.00 -7.57 13.52
N TYR A 116 2.73 -7.74 13.91
CA TYR A 116 2.10 -6.84 14.87
C TYR A 116 2.81 -6.89 16.22
N GLU A 117 3.28 -8.07 16.62
CA GLU A 117 4.02 -8.23 17.87
C GLU A 117 5.31 -7.40 17.90
N LYS A 118 6.11 -7.51 16.84
CA LYS A 118 7.34 -6.71 16.71
C LYS A 118 7.05 -5.22 16.63
N ALA A 119 6.04 -4.85 15.83
CA ALA A 119 5.66 -3.45 15.66
C ALA A 119 5.20 -2.85 16.99
N ASN A 120 4.36 -3.57 17.73
CA ASN A 120 3.87 -3.11 19.03
C ASN A 120 5.00 -2.96 20.04
N ALA A 121 5.95 -3.91 20.06
CA ALA A 121 7.12 -3.84 20.95
C ALA A 121 7.99 -2.62 20.66
N GLU A 122 8.04 -2.20 19.39
CA GLU A 122 8.83 -1.05 18.95
C GLU A 122 8.00 0.24 18.84
N HIS A 123 6.74 0.22 19.27
CA HIS A 123 5.82 1.37 19.27
C HIS A 123 5.64 1.99 17.86
N ARG A 124 5.50 1.14 16.86
CA ARG A 124 5.28 1.54 15.47
C ARG A 124 4.16 0.73 14.82
N VAL A 125 3.80 1.06 13.58
CA VAL A 125 2.91 0.23 12.77
C VAL A 125 3.72 -0.83 12.03
N VAL A 126 3.06 -1.90 11.60
CA VAL A 126 3.73 -2.97 10.86
C VAL A 126 4.32 -2.43 9.54
N ALA A 127 5.55 -2.84 9.25
CA ALA A 127 6.23 -2.49 8.00
C ALA A 127 5.96 -3.58 6.97
N ASN A 128 5.11 -3.30 6.00
CA ASN A 128 4.65 -4.31 5.03
C ASN A 128 4.71 -3.87 3.57
N LEU A 129 5.56 -2.89 3.28
CA LEU A 129 6.03 -2.51 1.94
C LEU A 129 5.02 -1.78 1.05
N ILE A 130 3.77 -2.20 1.04
CA ILE A 130 2.80 -1.74 0.04
C ILE A 130 1.40 -1.75 0.62
N HIS A 131 0.61 -0.75 0.23
CA HIS A 131 -0.82 -0.70 0.46
C HIS A 131 -1.55 -1.08 -0.83
N ALA A 132 -2.64 -1.79 -0.73
CA ALA A 132 -3.51 -2.12 -1.86
C ALA A 132 -4.97 -1.85 -1.48
N SER A 133 -5.70 -1.16 -2.35
CA SER A 133 -7.13 -0.88 -2.14
C SER A 133 -7.93 -2.17 -2.07
N ASP A 134 -8.96 -2.22 -1.23
CA ASP A 134 -9.76 -3.41 -0.96
C ASP A 134 -11.13 -3.42 -1.65
N SER A 135 -11.50 -2.33 -2.32
CA SER A 135 -12.82 -2.21 -2.97
C SER A 135 -12.78 -1.13 -4.04
N GLU A 136 -13.78 -1.10 -4.90
CA GLU A 136 -13.91 -0.06 -5.91
C GLU A 136 -14.05 1.33 -5.29
N GLU A 137 -14.77 1.43 -4.18
CA GLU A 137 -14.89 2.70 -3.44
C GLU A 137 -13.53 3.16 -2.92
N ALA A 138 -12.76 2.23 -2.32
CA ALA A 138 -11.42 2.56 -1.83
C ALA A 138 -10.49 2.98 -2.97
N VAL A 139 -10.56 2.32 -4.12
CA VAL A 139 -9.78 2.70 -5.30
C VAL A 139 -10.05 4.15 -5.68
N ARG A 140 -11.32 4.54 -5.78
CA ARG A 140 -11.67 5.91 -6.16
C ARG A 140 -11.21 6.94 -5.12
N ARG A 141 -11.47 6.67 -3.86
CA ARG A 141 -11.13 7.58 -2.76
C ARG A 141 -9.62 7.75 -2.62
N GLU A 142 -8.90 6.65 -2.61
CA GLU A 142 -7.44 6.67 -2.43
C GLU A 142 -6.72 7.26 -3.64
N THR A 143 -7.20 6.97 -4.84
CA THR A 143 -6.64 7.58 -6.05
C THR A 143 -6.84 9.10 -6.02
N GLU A 144 -8.00 9.59 -5.62
CA GLU A 144 -8.25 11.03 -5.54
C GLU A 144 -7.36 11.74 -4.52
N ILE A 145 -7.04 11.06 -3.41
CA ILE A 145 -6.14 11.63 -2.39
C ILE A 145 -4.72 11.81 -2.94
N TRP A 146 -4.21 10.79 -3.62
CA TRP A 146 -2.79 10.75 -4.01
C TRP A 146 -2.54 11.20 -5.45
N LEU A 147 -3.47 10.96 -6.35
CA LEU A 147 -3.35 11.27 -7.77
C LEU A 147 -4.61 12.01 -8.23
N PRO A 148 -4.87 13.22 -7.66
CA PRO A 148 -6.12 13.93 -7.92
C PRO A 148 -6.30 14.27 -9.40
N GLY A 149 -7.55 14.20 -9.86
CA GLY A 149 -7.90 14.46 -11.24
C GLY A 149 -7.81 13.25 -12.17
N TYR A 150 -7.28 12.13 -11.70
CA TYR A 150 -7.28 10.90 -12.48
C TYR A 150 -8.63 10.18 -12.32
N VAL A 151 -9.23 9.79 -13.43
CA VAL A 151 -10.51 9.06 -13.42
C VAL A 151 -10.23 7.57 -13.63
N CYS A 152 -10.58 6.77 -12.64
CA CYS A 152 -10.44 5.31 -12.71
C CYS A 152 -11.54 4.72 -13.59
N GLU A 153 -11.17 3.87 -14.52
CA GLU A 153 -12.10 3.17 -15.42
C GLU A 153 -12.21 1.69 -15.06
#